data_fcfc02ad507561f3b5b4f7555ab56328
#
_entry.id   fcfc02ad507561f3b5b4f7555ab56328
#
_cell.length_a   1.000
_cell.length_b   1.000
_cell.length_c   1.000
_cell.angle_alpha   90.00
_cell.angle_beta   90.00
_cell.angle_gamma   90.00
#
_symmetry.space_group_name_H-M   'P 1'
#
loop_
_entity.id
_entity.type
_entity.pdbx_description
1 polymer ?
#
loop_
_entity_poly.entity_id
_entity_poly.type
_entity_poly.pdbx_seq_one_letter_code
_entity_poly.pdbx_strand_id
1 'polypeptide(L)'
;IDVLISEDVIDTRIRELAAQIDADYAGKSVTLLCTLKGAVFFACELAKRITIPVFMEFIQTSSYVGTKSTGKVSMKLDVDDSAVKDKNIIIIEDVIDTGKTLSVVKEMMQARNPASLKVCSLLDKHECRTVPFEGDYIGFTIGDDFIVGYGLDVDQKYRNLPYIGIVR
;
A
#
# COMPACT_ATOMS: atom_id res chain seq x y z
N ILE A 1 -8.22 16.94 -15.11
CA ILE A 1 -8.11 15.61 -14.48
C ILE A 1 -9.34 14.81 -14.88
N ASP A 2 -9.12 13.74 -15.60
CA ASP A 2 -10.21 12.85 -16.02
C ASP A 2 -10.34 11.71 -15.00
N VAL A 3 -11.58 11.35 -14.65
CA VAL A 3 -11.82 10.24 -13.72
C VAL A 3 -11.50 8.92 -14.41
N LEU A 4 -10.57 8.16 -13.82
CA LEU A 4 -10.25 6.81 -14.25
C LEU A 4 -11.06 5.77 -13.48
N ILE A 5 -11.12 5.91 -12.15
CA ILE A 5 -11.88 5.01 -11.27
C ILE A 5 -12.69 5.88 -10.33
N SER A 6 -14.00 5.72 -10.33
CA SER A 6 -14.89 6.52 -9.48
C SER A 6 -14.81 6.11 -8.02
N GLU A 7 -15.26 7.00 -7.14
CA GLU A 7 -15.34 6.74 -5.70
C GLU A 7 -16.16 5.48 -5.40
N ASP A 8 -17.31 5.32 -6.04
CA ASP A 8 -18.18 4.16 -5.81
C ASP A 8 -17.53 2.84 -6.20
N VAL A 9 -16.79 2.83 -7.31
CA VAL A 9 -16.07 1.65 -7.77
C VAL A 9 -14.94 1.30 -6.81
N ILE A 10 -14.22 2.32 -6.32
CA ILE A 10 -13.17 2.12 -5.32
C ILE A 10 -13.76 1.56 -4.03
N ASP A 11 -14.86 2.13 -3.55
CA ASP A 11 -15.51 1.70 -2.31
C ASP A 11 -15.94 0.23 -2.38
N THR A 12 -16.56 -0.16 -3.49
CA THR A 12 -16.95 -1.56 -3.72
C THR A 12 -15.74 -2.50 -3.68
N ARG A 13 -14.65 -2.11 -4.34
CA ARG A 13 -13.45 -2.93 -4.37
C ARG A 13 -12.80 -3.06 -2.99
N ILE A 14 -12.77 -1.98 -2.22
CA ILE A 14 -12.23 -2.01 -0.85
C ILE A 14 -13.05 -2.98 0.02
N ARG A 15 -14.36 -2.99 -0.12
CA ARG A 15 -15.24 -3.95 0.59
C ARG A 15 -14.88 -5.39 0.24
N GLU A 16 -14.63 -5.67 -1.04
CA GLU A 16 -14.22 -7.00 -1.49
C GLU A 16 -12.87 -7.41 -0.90
N LEU A 17 -11.90 -6.49 -0.90
CA LEU A 17 -10.58 -6.75 -0.32
C LEU A 17 -10.68 -7.01 1.19
N ALA A 18 -11.47 -6.22 1.90
CA ALA A 18 -11.70 -6.41 3.33
C ALA A 18 -12.30 -7.80 3.62
N ALA A 19 -13.28 -8.22 2.80
CA ALA A 19 -13.89 -9.54 2.95
C ALA A 19 -12.88 -10.68 2.70
N GLN A 20 -11.99 -10.53 1.73
CA GLN A 20 -10.91 -11.49 1.50
C GLN A 20 -9.97 -11.60 2.70
N ILE A 21 -9.58 -10.45 3.26
CA ILE A 21 -8.70 -10.41 4.44
C ILE A 21 -9.40 -11.05 5.64
N ASP A 22 -10.66 -10.73 5.88
CA ASP A 22 -11.45 -11.34 6.96
C ASP A 22 -11.48 -12.87 6.83
N ALA A 23 -11.66 -13.39 5.62
CA ALA A 23 -11.69 -14.83 5.37
C ALA A 23 -10.32 -15.46 5.56
N ASP A 24 -9.26 -14.84 5.03
CA ASP A 24 -7.89 -15.39 5.08
C ASP A 24 -7.33 -15.40 6.51
N TYR A 25 -7.77 -14.49 7.36
CA TYR A 25 -7.30 -14.35 8.74
C TYR A 25 -8.38 -14.63 9.76
N ALA A 26 -9.39 -15.44 9.41
CA ALA A 26 -10.48 -15.79 10.33
C ALA A 26 -9.94 -16.36 11.64
N GLY A 27 -10.43 -15.83 12.77
CA GLY A 27 -9.96 -16.22 14.10
C GLY A 27 -8.62 -15.63 14.52
N LYS A 28 -8.05 -14.75 13.71
CA LYS A 28 -6.75 -14.09 13.95
C LYS A 28 -6.93 -12.58 14.01
N SER A 29 -5.84 -11.87 14.22
CA SER A 29 -5.77 -10.42 14.07
C SER A 29 -4.76 -10.07 12.99
N VAL A 30 -4.88 -8.89 12.41
CA VAL A 30 -3.93 -8.37 11.42
C VAL A 30 -3.45 -6.99 11.82
N THR A 31 -2.22 -6.67 11.43
CA THR A 31 -1.67 -5.33 11.52
C THR A 31 -1.53 -4.77 10.10
N LEU A 32 -2.22 -3.67 9.83
CA LEU A 32 -2.06 -2.95 8.57
C LEU A 32 -0.90 -1.99 8.73
N LEU A 33 0.17 -2.21 7.98
CA LEU A 33 1.36 -1.37 7.98
C LEU A 33 1.24 -0.40 6.81
N CYS A 34 0.73 0.79 7.09
CA CYS A 34 0.45 1.82 6.08
C CYS A 34 1.71 2.55 5.66
N THR A 35 1.97 2.62 4.36
CA THR A 35 3.06 3.42 3.81
C THR A 35 2.60 4.85 3.57
N LEU A 36 3.10 5.79 4.37
CA LEU A 36 2.78 7.21 4.25
C LEU A 36 3.55 7.84 3.08
N LYS A 37 3.01 8.86 2.45
CA LYS A 37 1.68 9.47 2.70
C LYS A 37 0.60 8.83 1.81
N GLY A 38 0.96 8.34 0.63
CA GLY A 38 0.05 7.97 -0.45
C GLY A 38 -1.00 6.92 -0.09
N ALA A 39 -0.68 5.99 0.80
CA ALA A 39 -1.59 4.89 1.16
C ALA A 39 -2.56 5.24 2.29
N VAL A 40 -2.51 6.45 2.85
CA VAL A 40 -3.27 6.77 4.08
C VAL A 40 -4.79 6.63 3.89
N PHE A 41 -5.33 7.13 2.79
CA PHE A 41 -6.79 7.04 2.57
C PHE A 41 -7.23 5.59 2.35
N PHE A 42 -6.50 4.87 1.52
CA PHE A 42 -6.80 3.45 1.28
C PHE A 42 -6.72 2.61 2.56
N ALA A 43 -5.65 2.79 3.33
CA ALA A 43 -5.45 2.04 4.57
C ALA A 43 -6.59 2.30 5.58
N CYS A 44 -6.99 3.56 5.74
CA CYS A 44 -8.06 3.93 6.65
C CYS A 44 -9.41 3.36 6.20
N GLU A 45 -9.72 3.46 4.92
CA GLU A 45 -10.97 2.94 4.39
C GLU A 45 -11.03 1.40 4.44
N LEU A 46 -9.92 0.74 4.17
CA LEU A 46 -9.81 -0.71 4.30
C LEU A 46 -9.98 -1.15 5.75
N ALA A 47 -9.28 -0.50 6.69
CA ALA A 47 -9.35 -0.83 8.11
C ALA A 47 -10.76 -0.75 8.65
N LYS A 48 -11.52 0.27 8.25
CA LYS A 48 -12.90 0.47 8.70
C LYS A 48 -13.85 -0.66 8.26
N ARG A 49 -13.48 -1.41 7.23
CA ARG A 49 -14.31 -2.48 6.66
C ARG A 49 -13.87 -3.88 7.04
N ILE A 50 -12.69 -4.02 7.64
CA ILE A 50 -12.23 -5.29 8.19
C ILE A 50 -12.98 -5.56 9.50
N THR A 51 -13.49 -6.78 9.68
CA THR A 51 -14.30 -7.13 10.86
C THR A 51 -13.54 -7.91 11.92
N ILE A 52 -12.42 -8.54 11.57
CA ILE A 52 -11.52 -9.15 12.57
C ILE A 52 -10.76 -8.06 13.31
N PRO A 53 -10.12 -8.36 14.46
CA PRO A 53 -9.30 -7.37 15.14
C PRO A 53 -8.19 -6.85 14.23
N VAL A 54 -8.11 -5.52 14.07
CA VAL A 54 -7.17 -4.86 13.19
C VAL A 54 -6.39 -3.81 13.96
N PHE A 55 -5.07 -3.82 13.78
CA PHE A 55 -4.15 -2.81 14.31
C PHE A 55 -3.60 -2.01 13.14
N MET A 56 -3.30 -0.74 13.37
CA MET A 56 -2.72 0.13 12.35
C MET A 56 -1.37 0.63 12.81
N GLU A 57 -0.39 0.50 11.94
CA GLU A 57 0.95 1.03 12.12
C GLU A 57 1.37 1.78 10.85
N PHE A 58 2.33 2.68 10.98
CA PHE A 58 2.69 3.58 9.90
C PHE A 58 4.18 3.60 9.68
N ILE A 59 4.60 3.54 8.43
CA ILE A 59 5.98 3.71 8.02
C ILE A 59 6.04 4.76 6.92
N GLN A 60 7.20 5.38 6.76
CA GLN A 60 7.47 6.26 5.64
C GLN A 60 8.91 6.04 5.20
N THR A 61 9.09 5.71 3.94
CA THR A 61 10.41 5.58 3.35
C THR A 61 10.85 6.94 2.81
N SER A 62 12.17 7.21 2.88
CA SER A 62 12.76 8.24 2.08
C SER A 62 13.44 7.56 0.90
N SER A 63 12.92 7.78 -0.29
CA SER A 63 13.63 7.40 -1.50
C SER A 63 14.57 8.53 -1.86
N TYR A 64 15.86 8.22 -1.99
CA TYR A 64 16.78 9.15 -2.63
C TYR A 64 16.42 9.22 -4.11
N VAL A 65 15.62 10.21 -4.49
CA VAL A 65 15.49 10.61 -5.88
C VAL A 65 16.69 11.50 -6.18
N GLY A 66 17.86 10.90 -6.31
CA GLY A 66 19.06 11.62 -6.67
C GLY A 66 19.81 10.84 -7.71
N THR A 67 20.65 11.53 -8.48
CA THR A 67 21.52 10.97 -9.49
C THR A 67 22.51 9.91 -8.97
N LYS A 68 22.46 9.64 -7.67
CA LYS A 68 23.29 8.65 -6.99
C LYS A 68 22.43 7.74 -6.12
N SER A 69 21.31 7.28 -6.64
CA SER A 69 20.55 6.24 -6.00
C SER A 69 21.45 5.02 -5.86
N THR A 70 21.88 4.76 -4.65
CA THR A 70 22.60 3.53 -4.30
C THR A 70 21.64 2.36 -4.10
N GLY A 71 20.38 2.51 -4.46
CA GLY A 71 19.33 1.52 -4.19
C GLY A 71 18.98 1.40 -2.73
N LYS A 72 19.49 2.28 -1.87
CA LYS A 72 19.20 2.25 -0.44
C LYS A 72 17.87 2.93 -0.16
N VAL A 73 16.96 2.17 0.42
CA VAL A 73 15.74 2.70 1.01
C VAL A 73 16.02 2.91 2.49
N SER A 74 15.84 4.12 2.98
CA SER A 74 15.91 4.41 4.41
C SER A 74 14.52 4.71 4.95
N MET A 75 14.32 4.44 6.24
CA MET A 75 13.04 4.68 6.90
C MET A 75 13.06 6.07 7.54
N LYS A 76 12.22 6.97 7.05
CA LYS A 76 11.98 8.27 7.65
C LYS A 76 11.12 8.16 8.90
N LEU A 77 10.16 7.24 8.88
CA LEU A 77 9.35 6.83 10.02
C LEU A 77 9.35 5.32 10.05
N ASP A 78 9.64 4.73 11.20
CA ASP A 78 9.67 3.29 11.39
C ASP A 78 8.84 2.89 12.61
N VAL A 79 8.61 1.60 12.76
CA VAL A 79 7.90 1.02 13.89
C VAL A 79 8.89 0.22 14.75
N ASP A 80 8.53 0.01 16.00
CA ASP A 80 9.31 -0.87 16.87
C ASP A 80 9.24 -2.32 16.37
N ASP A 81 10.30 -3.09 16.60
CA ASP A 81 10.33 -4.50 16.23
C ASP A 81 9.16 -5.29 16.85
N SER A 82 8.74 -4.90 18.05
CA SER A 82 7.58 -5.50 18.74
C SER A 82 6.26 -5.34 18.00
N ALA A 83 6.14 -4.35 17.12
CA ALA A 83 4.94 -4.15 16.30
C ALA A 83 4.88 -5.14 15.13
N VAL A 84 5.99 -5.78 14.80
CA VAL A 84 6.11 -6.69 13.65
C VAL A 84 6.30 -8.14 14.08
N LYS A 85 7.17 -8.37 15.09
CA LYS A 85 7.51 -9.73 15.50
C LYS A 85 6.29 -10.53 15.93
N ASP A 86 6.15 -11.72 15.35
CA ASP A 86 5.06 -12.66 15.63
C ASP A 86 3.66 -12.11 15.30
N LYS A 87 3.59 -11.04 14.49
CA LYS A 87 2.32 -10.43 14.06
C LYS A 87 2.03 -10.80 12.61
N ASN A 88 0.73 -10.81 12.27
CA ASN A 88 0.30 -10.94 10.88
C ASN A 88 0.33 -9.54 10.25
N ILE A 89 1.30 -9.29 9.41
CA ILE A 89 1.54 -7.98 8.80
C ILE A 89 1.01 -7.95 7.37
N ILE A 90 0.24 -6.93 7.06
CA ILE A 90 -0.13 -6.60 5.67
C ILE A 90 0.39 -5.19 5.39
N ILE A 91 1.36 -5.09 4.50
CA ILE A 91 1.85 -3.79 4.03
C ILE A 91 0.80 -3.20 3.10
N ILE A 92 0.33 -2.00 3.42
CA ILE A 92 -0.69 -1.30 2.62
C ILE A 92 -0.02 -0.23 1.78
N GLU A 93 -0.20 -0.34 0.47
CA GLU A 93 0.42 0.54 -0.52
C GLU A 93 -0.65 1.20 -1.39
N ASP A 94 -0.37 2.40 -1.89
CA ASP A 94 -1.25 3.10 -2.83
C ASP A 94 -1.10 2.53 -4.24
N VAL A 95 0.12 2.40 -4.72
CA VAL A 95 0.42 1.87 -6.05
C VAL A 95 1.73 1.09 -6.03
N ILE A 96 1.74 -0.07 -6.65
CA ILE A 96 2.97 -0.80 -6.95
C ILE A 96 3.39 -0.40 -8.36
N ASP A 97 4.55 0.22 -8.47
CA ASP A 97 5.11 0.69 -9.73
C ASP A 97 6.25 -0.24 -10.17
N THR A 98 7.49 0.16 -10.03
CA THR A 98 8.64 -0.68 -10.38
C THR A 98 8.81 -1.89 -9.47
N GLY A 99 8.32 -1.80 -8.26
CA GLY A 99 8.47 -2.82 -7.22
C GLY A 99 9.78 -2.71 -6.43
N LYS A 100 10.69 -1.81 -6.80
CA LYS A 100 12.00 -1.70 -6.14
C LYS A 100 11.91 -1.35 -4.67
N THR A 101 11.24 -0.24 -4.35
CA THR A 101 11.13 0.23 -2.96
C THR A 101 10.38 -0.77 -2.11
N LEU A 102 9.25 -1.26 -2.61
CA LEU A 102 8.39 -2.16 -1.85
C LEU A 102 9.06 -3.52 -1.64
N SER A 103 9.86 -3.99 -2.58
CA SER A 103 10.66 -5.19 -2.45
C SER A 103 11.63 -5.07 -1.27
N VAL A 104 12.31 -3.94 -1.14
CA VAL A 104 13.23 -3.67 -0.02
C VAL A 104 12.47 -3.56 1.31
N VAL A 105 11.34 -2.86 1.34
CA VAL A 105 10.51 -2.73 2.55
C VAL A 105 10.04 -4.11 3.01
N LYS A 106 9.62 -4.96 2.10
CA LYS A 106 9.20 -6.32 2.41
C LYS A 106 10.33 -7.13 3.03
N GLU A 107 11.53 -7.04 2.49
CA GLU A 107 12.71 -7.70 3.07
C GLU A 107 13.03 -7.17 4.47
N MET A 108 12.97 -5.87 4.68
CA MET A 108 13.20 -5.24 5.98
C MET A 108 12.21 -5.74 7.04
N MET A 109 10.95 -5.88 6.67
CA MET A 109 9.93 -6.38 7.58
C MET A 109 10.07 -7.88 7.81
N GLN A 110 10.41 -8.65 6.79
CA GLN A 110 10.64 -10.10 6.92
C GLN A 110 11.79 -10.40 7.90
N ALA A 111 12.81 -9.56 7.92
CA ALA A 111 13.95 -9.70 8.84
C ALA A 111 13.57 -9.52 10.32
N ARG A 112 12.40 -8.95 10.60
CA ARG A 112 11.86 -8.75 11.96
C ARG A 112 10.97 -9.89 12.44
N ASN A 113 10.92 -11.00 11.70
CA ASN A 113 10.23 -12.24 12.06
C ASN A 113 8.73 -12.08 12.33
N PRO A 114 7.95 -11.54 11.37
CA PRO A 114 6.49 -11.56 11.47
C PRO A 114 5.94 -12.99 11.42
N ALA A 115 4.75 -13.21 11.96
CA ALA A 115 4.06 -14.49 11.82
C ALA A 115 3.66 -14.74 10.36
N SER A 116 3.26 -13.67 9.66
CA SER A 116 3.01 -13.68 8.22
C SER A 116 3.24 -12.28 7.67
N LEU A 117 3.55 -12.20 6.39
CA LEU A 117 3.81 -10.93 5.72
C LEU A 117 3.21 -10.96 4.32
N LYS A 118 2.26 -10.07 4.08
CA LYS A 118 1.61 -9.90 2.78
C LYS A 118 1.61 -8.44 2.38
N VAL A 119 1.31 -8.18 1.11
CA VAL A 119 1.23 -6.84 0.54
C VAL A 119 -0.14 -6.66 -0.09
N CYS A 120 -0.79 -5.55 0.25
CA CYS A 120 -2.07 -5.13 -0.32
C CYS A 120 -1.89 -3.74 -0.95
N SER A 121 -2.18 -3.61 -2.22
CA SER A 121 -2.09 -2.33 -2.93
C SER A 121 -3.41 -1.99 -3.58
N LEU A 122 -3.81 -0.72 -3.50
CA LEU A 122 -5.00 -0.24 -4.20
C LEU A 122 -4.81 -0.36 -5.71
N LEU A 123 -3.65 0.06 -6.19
CA LEU A 123 -3.33 0.07 -7.61
C LEU A 123 -2.07 -0.73 -7.90
N ASP A 124 -2.03 -1.34 -9.06
CA ASP A 124 -0.89 -2.10 -9.54
C ASP A 124 -0.60 -1.73 -11.00
N LYS A 125 0.54 -1.10 -11.22
CA LYS A 125 1.09 -0.86 -12.56
C LYS A 125 1.98 -2.04 -12.94
N HIS A 126 1.37 -3.18 -13.17
CA HIS A 126 2.06 -4.46 -13.39
C HIS A 126 3.09 -4.38 -14.52
N GLU A 127 2.80 -3.62 -15.59
CA GLU A 127 3.70 -3.44 -16.73
C GLU A 127 4.96 -2.65 -16.40
N CYS A 128 4.97 -1.92 -15.29
CA CYS A 128 6.09 -1.04 -14.91
C CYS A 128 7.15 -1.72 -14.04
N ARG A 129 6.99 -3.02 -13.76
CA ARG A 129 7.95 -3.77 -12.94
C ARG A 129 9.35 -3.72 -13.53
N THR A 130 10.34 -3.47 -12.69
CA THR A 130 11.77 -3.59 -13.03
C THR A 130 12.47 -4.64 -12.18
N VAL A 131 11.78 -5.14 -11.14
CA VAL A 131 12.21 -6.27 -10.32
C VAL A 131 11.03 -7.24 -10.16
N PRO A 132 11.27 -8.54 -9.92
CA PRO A 132 10.18 -9.47 -9.63
C PRO A 132 9.52 -9.08 -8.30
N PHE A 133 8.26 -8.69 -8.37
CA PHE A 133 7.47 -8.35 -7.20
C PHE A 133 5.98 -8.45 -7.53
N GLU A 134 5.23 -9.14 -6.65
CA GLU A 134 3.78 -9.25 -6.78
C GLU A 134 3.11 -8.94 -5.44
N GLY A 135 1.99 -8.21 -5.49
CA GLY A 135 1.13 -8.00 -4.33
C GLY A 135 0.23 -9.21 -4.11
N ASP A 136 -0.17 -9.43 -2.87
CA ASP A 136 -1.08 -10.53 -2.50
C ASP A 136 -2.54 -10.13 -2.65
N TYR A 137 -2.85 -8.88 -2.42
CA TYR A 137 -4.18 -8.29 -2.60
C TYR A 137 -4.05 -7.05 -3.47
N ILE A 138 -4.70 -7.06 -4.61
CA ILE A 138 -4.64 -5.95 -5.57
C ILE A 138 -6.04 -5.42 -5.81
N GLY A 139 -6.20 -4.11 -5.65
CA GLY A 139 -7.46 -3.44 -5.95
C GLY A 139 -7.72 -3.40 -7.45
N PHE A 140 -6.88 -2.70 -8.19
CA PHE A 140 -7.02 -2.53 -9.63
C PHE A 140 -5.67 -2.61 -10.32
N THR A 141 -5.61 -3.33 -11.42
CA THR A 141 -4.45 -3.30 -12.32
C THR A 141 -4.68 -2.19 -13.35
N ILE A 142 -3.72 -1.30 -13.49
CA ILE A 142 -3.80 -0.13 -14.39
C ILE A 142 -2.57 -0.07 -15.31
N GLY A 143 -2.64 0.78 -16.33
CA GLY A 143 -1.50 1.09 -17.18
C GLY A 143 -0.52 2.06 -16.53
N ASP A 144 0.33 2.69 -17.34
CA ASP A 144 1.38 3.60 -16.86
C ASP A 144 0.97 5.08 -16.84
N ASP A 145 -0.32 5.37 -16.94
CA ASP A 145 -0.84 6.73 -16.87
C ASP A 145 -0.39 7.43 -15.60
N PHE A 146 -0.22 8.74 -15.69
CA PHE A 146 0.07 9.57 -14.53
C PHE A 146 -1.22 9.84 -13.76
N ILE A 147 -1.32 9.28 -12.55
CA ILE A 147 -2.55 9.26 -11.78
C ILE A 147 -2.45 10.07 -10.49
N VAL A 148 -3.57 10.60 -10.06
CA VAL A 148 -3.72 11.37 -8.80
C VAL A 148 -5.02 10.97 -8.11
N GLY A 149 -5.13 11.39 -6.87
CA GLY A 149 -6.33 11.18 -6.07
C GLY A 149 -6.22 9.95 -5.16
N TYR A 150 -7.10 9.88 -4.22
CA TYR A 150 -7.15 8.80 -3.23
C TYR A 150 -5.79 8.56 -2.54
N GLY A 151 -5.10 9.67 -2.19
CA GLY A 151 -3.79 9.66 -1.58
C GLY A 151 -2.63 9.98 -2.52
N LEU A 152 -2.77 9.75 -3.81
CA LEU A 152 -1.76 10.05 -4.82
C LEU A 152 -1.72 11.53 -5.16
N ASP A 153 -0.55 12.06 -5.44
CA ASP A 153 -0.32 13.50 -5.56
C ASP A 153 0.43 13.93 -6.82
N VAL A 154 0.30 15.25 -7.07
CA VAL A 154 1.23 16.05 -7.87
C VAL A 154 1.62 17.24 -7.02
N ASP A 155 2.89 17.39 -6.68
CA ASP A 155 3.40 18.48 -5.84
C ASP A 155 2.58 18.62 -4.54
N GLN A 156 2.27 17.52 -3.88
CA GLN A 156 1.47 17.42 -2.66
C GLN A 156 -0.02 17.79 -2.82
N LYS A 157 -0.46 18.04 -4.05
CA LYS A 157 -1.86 18.37 -4.36
C LYS A 157 -2.62 17.12 -4.81
N TYR A 158 -3.93 17.16 -4.73
CA TYR A 158 -4.88 16.17 -5.24
C TYR A 158 -4.97 14.87 -4.45
N ARG A 159 -4.24 14.73 -3.35
CA ARG A 159 -4.38 13.54 -2.49
C ARG A 159 -5.80 13.33 -1.98
N ASN A 160 -6.52 14.45 -1.78
CA ASN A 160 -7.86 14.47 -1.20
C ASN A 160 -8.98 14.19 -2.19
N LEU A 161 -8.70 14.02 -3.48
CA LEU A 161 -9.74 13.65 -4.44
C LEU A 161 -10.29 12.26 -4.07
N PRO A 162 -11.62 12.09 -4.02
CA PRO A 162 -12.21 10.82 -3.59
C PRO A 162 -12.21 9.73 -4.68
N TYR A 163 -11.60 10.01 -5.81
CA TYR A 163 -11.50 9.12 -6.96
C TYR A 163 -10.05 9.05 -7.43
N ILE A 164 -9.75 8.11 -8.33
CA ILE A 164 -8.49 8.06 -9.06
C ILE A 164 -8.69 8.78 -10.39
N GLY A 165 -7.86 9.77 -10.66
CA GLY A 165 -7.91 10.56 -11.88
C GLY A 165 -6.61 10.47 -12.69
N ILE A 166 -6.73 10.72 -13.99
CA ILE A 166 -5.57 10.82 -14.90
C ILE A 166 -5.27 12.29 -15.13
N VAL A 167 -4.01 12.66 -14.99
CA VAL A 167 -3.52 13.99 -15.36
C VAL A 167 -3.15 13.97 -16.83
N ARG A 168 -3.76 14.86 -17.59
CA ARG A 168 -3.48 15.02 -19.02
C ARG A 168 -2.86 16.36 -19.31
#